data_b0c262130f654739d26540d0c2c32244
#
_entry.id   b0c262130f654739d26540d0c2c32244
#
_cell.length_a   1.000
_cell.length_b   1.000
_cell.length_c   1.000
_cell.angle_alpha   90.00
_cell.angle_beta   90.00
_cell.angle_gamma   90.00
#
_symmetry.space_group_name_H-M   'P 1'
#
loop_
_entity.id
_entity.type
_entity.pdbx_description
1 polymer ?
#
loop_
_entity_poly.entity_id
_entity_poly.type
_entity_poly.pdbx_seq_one_letter_code
_entity_poly.pdbx_strand_id
1 'polypeptide(L)'
;EHRTAGKFAEALRRLGIQPQEGLAITGVKGELPGTRDQKVRAAVMGELDALPISNASHTNPETGAAHCCGHHAQLTGVLGAAIALSDPEVKANLDGVPVFMAVPAEECVDLEFKERLAQEGKIRYFGGKCEFIRIGAMDDIDLVVGHHSSTGDFEAGLGNSPSTGFVSKTVRYKGKASHAAGAPQKGVDALNAAALGMH
;
A
#
# COMPACT_ATOMS: atom_id res chain seq x y z
N GLU A 1 -2.70 9.85 -0.40
CA GLU A 1 -1.60 9.30 -1.21
C GLU A 1 -1.29 10.12 -2.46
N HIS A 2 -2.28 10.78 -3.11
CA HIS A 2 -2.10 11.51 -4.39
C HIS A 2 -0.89 12.45 -4.41
N ARG A 3 -0.67 13.23 -3.35
CA ARG A 3 0.47 14.14 -3.25
C ARG A 3 1.81 13.39 -3.28
N THR A 4 1.92 12.28 -2.54
CA THR A 4 3.14 11.48 -2.47
C THR A 4 3.40 10.76 -3.79
N ALA A 5 2.38 10.18 -4.39
CA ALA A 5 2.43 9.55 -5.71
C ALA A 5 2.90 10.53 -6.80
N GLY A 6 2.32 11.74 -6.82
CA GLY A 6 2.74 12.78 -7.78
C GLY A 6 4.21 13.20 -7.60
N LYS A 7 4.68 13.34 -6.34
CA LYS A 7 6.10 13.64 -6.06
C LYS A 7 7.03 12.50 -6.49
N PHE A 8 6.63 11.26 -6.25
CA PHE A 8 7.38 10.09 -6.67
C PHE A 8 7.47 10.02 -8.20
N ALA A 9 6.35 10.20 -8.90
CA ALA A 9 6.31 10.23 -10.36
C ALA A 9 7.17 11.37 -10.96
N GLU A 10 7.11 12.57 -10.36
CA GLU A 10 7.95 13.70 -10.77
C GLU A 10 9.44 13.39 -10.58
N ALA A 11 9.83 12.77 -9.47
CA ALA A 11 11.22 12.38 -9.23
C ALA A 11 11.72 11.37 -10.26
N LEU A 12 10.89 10.37 -10.63
CA LEU A 12 11.23 9.43 -11.71
C LEU A 12 11.41 10.14 -13.05
N ARG A 13 10.53 11.08 -13.40
CA ARG A 13 10.67 11.85 -14.66
C ARG A 13 11.97 12.65 -14.73
N ARG A 14 12.44 13.22 -13.62
CA ARG A 14 13.72 13.92 -13.56
C ARG A 14 14.91 13.01 -13.85
N LEU A 15 14.77 11.71 -13.63
CA LEU A 15 15.76 10.69 -13.96
C LEU A 15 15.60 10.12 -15.39
N GLY A 16 14.69 10.68 -16.19
CA GLY A 16 14.38 10.16 -17.54
C GLY A 16 13.52 8.90 -17.55
N ILE A 17 12.95 8.52 -16.41
CA ILE A 17 12.04 7.39 -16.27
C ILE A 17 10.61 7.89 -16.47
N GLN A 18 9.89 7.31 -17.43
CA GLN A 18 8.48 7.67 -17.68
C GLN A 18 7.56 6.81 -16.80
N PRO A 19 6.89 7.38 -15.78
CA PRO A 19 6.03 6.62 -14.90
C PRO A 19 4.65 6.41 -15.51
N GLN A 20 4.11 5.23 -15.28
CA GLN A 20 2.68 4.96 -15.35
C GLN A 20 2.06 5.31 -14.00
N GLU A 21 1.06 6.19 -13.99
CA GLU A 21 0.39 6.69 -12.79
C GLU A 21 -1.06 6.20 -12.72
N GLY A 22 -1.67 6.30 -11.54
CA GLY A 22 -3.07 5.95 -11.33
C GLY A 22 -3.33 4.44 -11.23
N LEU A 23 -2.31 3.63 -11.09
CA LEU A 23 -2.47 2.20 -10.87
C LEU A 23 -3.14 1.95 -9.51
N ALA A 24 -4.22 1.19 -9.50
CA ALA A 24 -5.03 1.00 -8.31
C ALA A 24 -5.35 2.34 -7.58
N ILE A 25 -5.70 3.36 -8.35
CA ILE A 25 -6.07 4.75 -8.01
C ILE A 25 -4.86 5.68 -7.86
N THR A 26 -3.87 5.36 -7.03
CA THR A 26 -2.75 6.27 -6.71
C THR A 26 -1.38 5.69 -7.02
N GLY A 27 -1.29 4.40 -7.33
CA GLY A 27 -0.01 3.73 -7.53
C GLY A 27 0.75 4.22 -8.76
N VAL A 28 2.06 4.04 -8.69
CA VAL A 28 3.01 4.46 -9.72
C VAL A 28 3.97 3.33 -10.05
N LYS A 29 4.25 3.13 -11.34
CA LYS A 29 5.25 2.18 -11.84
C LYS A 29 6.10 2.87 -12.90
N GLY A 30 7.42 2.79 -12.80
CA GLY A 30 8.35 3.33 -13.79
C GLY A 30 9.51 2.39 -14.05
N GLU A 31 9.97 2.30 -15.29
CA GLU A 31 11.04 1.40 -15.72
C GLU A 31 12.27 2.19 -16.14
N LEU A 32 13.44 1.74 -15.71
CA LEU A 32 14.70 2.35 -16.13
C LEU A 32 15.00 1.99 -17.59
N PRO A 33 15.01 2.98 -18.51
CA PRO A 33 15.28 2.69 -19.91
C PRO A 33 16.78 2.53 -20.19
N GLY A 34 17.12 1.80 -21.26
CA GLY A 34 18.46 1.79 -21.84
C GLY A 34 19.48 0.94 -21.09
N THR A 35 19.05 -0.10 -20.41
CA THR A 35 19.91 -1.16 -19.88
C THR A 35 20.38 -2.11 -20.98
N ARG A 36 21.46 -2.84 -20.71
CA ARG A 36 22.12 -3.71 -21.69
C ARG A 36 21.28 -4.92 -22.11
N ASP A 37 20.58 -5.52 -21.16
CA ASP A 37 19.69 -6.66 -21.37
C ASP A 37 18.34 -6.39 -20.70
N GLN A 38 17.26 -6.90 -21.29
CA GLN A 38 15.89 -6.71 -20.81
C GLN A 38 15.17 -8.01 -20.44
N LYS A 39 15.92 -9.09 -20.26
CA LYS A 39 15.35 -10.42 -19.99
C LYS A 39 14.76 -10.56 -18.60
N VAL A 40 15.33 -9.89 -17.60
CA VAL A 40 14.89 -9.95 -16.22
C VAL A 40 14.38 -8.58 -15.79
N ARG A 41 13.22 -8.53 -15.17
CA ARG A 41 12.60 -7.31 -14.66
C ARG A 41 12.52 -7.39 -13.14
N ALA A 42 13.35 -6.58 -12.48
CA ALA A 42 13.44 -6.54 -11.03
C ALA A 42 12.79 -5.26 -10.48
N ALA A 43 11.71 -5.41 -9.73
CA ALA A 43 11.04 -4.26 -9.11
C ALA A 43 11.64 -3.95 -7.74
N VAL A 44 11.91 -2.66 -7.49
CA VAL A 44 12.12 -2.10 -6.15
C VAL A 44 10.83 -1.41 -5.74
N MET A 45 10.21 -1.89 -4.66
CA MET A 45 8.86 -1.51 -4.28
C MET A 45 8.83 -0.78 -2.93
N GLY A 46 8.04 0.28 -2.87
CA GLY A 46 7.69 1.01 -1.65
C GLY A 46 6.20 1.31 -1.59
N GLU A 47 5.73 1.76 -0.44
CA GLU A 47 4.32 1.97 -0.12
C GLU A 47 4.01 3.46 0.06
N LEU A 48 2.79 3.88 -0.34
CA LEU A 48 2.40 5.30 -0.42
C LEU A 48 1.66 5.80 0.81
N ASP A 49 1.00 4.91 1.53
CA ASP A 49 0.02 5.27 2.54
C ASP A 49 0.64 5.68 3.88
N ALA A 50 -0.15 6.42 4.64
CA ALA A 50 0.10 6.84 6.00
C ALA A 50 -1.05 6.36 6.88
N LEU A 51 -0.80 6.33 8.19
CA LEU A 51 -1.78 5.88 9.18
C LEU A 51 -2.64 7.04 9.70
N PRO A 52 -3.93 6.83 10.01
CA PRO A 52 -4.78 7.81 10.66
C PRO A 52 -4.43 7.92 12.16
N ILE A 53 -3.37 8.66 12.47
CA ILE A 53 -2.86 8.87 13.83
C ILE A 53 -2.89 10.36 14.14
N SER A 54 -3.85 10.80 14.95
CA SER A 54 -4.11 12.21 15.23
C SER A 54 -3.18 12.84 16.27
N ASN A 55 -2.45 12.03 17.05
CA ASN A 55 -1.62 12.48 18.16
C ASN A 55 -0.10 12.40 17.94
N ALA A 56 0.34 12.09 16.73
CA ALA A 56 1.77 12.17 16.40
C ALA A 56 2.18 13.64 16.17
N SER A 57 3.40 14.02 16.55
CA SER A 57 3.91 15.39 16.41
C SER A 57 3.97 15.90 14.96
N HIS A 58 3.99 15.01 14.00
CA HIS A 58 4.04 15.29 12.56
C HIS A 58 2.75 14.93 11.83
N THR A 59 1.65 14.75 12.57
CA THR A 59 0.34 14.51 11.95
C THR A 59 -0.07 15.68 11.07
N ASN A 60 -0.50 15.39 9.85
CA ASN A 60 -1.08 16.40 8.98
C ASN A 60 -2.43 16.85 9.57
N PRO A 61 -2.59 18.15 9.90
CA PRO A 61 -3.81 18.64 10.56
C PRO A 61 -5.05 18.58 9.66
N GLU A 62 -4.89 18.55 8.34
CA GLU A 62 -6.00 18.51 7.40
C GLU A 62 -6.56 17.10 7.22
N THR A 63 -5.70 16.09 7.28
CA THR A 63 -6.07 14.70 6.98
C THR A 63 -6.09 13.79 8.21
N GLY A 64 -5.48 14.21 9.31
CA GLY A 64 -5.29 13.39 10.51
C GLY A 64 -4.30 12.24 10.30
N ALA A 65 -3.54 12.24 9.21
CA ALA A 65 -2.64 11.15 8.86
C ALA A 65 -1.18 11.46 9.20
N ALA A 66 -0.45 10.44 9.63
CA ALA A 66 0.97 10.52 9.93
C ALA A 66 1.73 9.28 9.39
N HIS A 67 2.95 9.49 8.93
CA HIS A 67 3.84 8.39 8.57
C HIS A 67 4.50 7.81 9.82
N CYS A 68 3.89 6.79 10.39
CA CYS A 68 4.34 6.10 11.60
C CYS A 68 4.76 4.64 11.36
N CYS A 69 4.59 4.13 10.13
CA CYS A 69 5.02 2.78 9.74
C CYS A 69 6.37 2.75 9.00
N GLY A 70 6.81 3.87 8.44
CA GLY A 70 8.10 3.95 7.74
C GLY A 70 8.01 3.99 6.21
N HIS A 71 6.80 4.04 5.62
CA HIS A 71 6.60 4.05 4.17
C HIS A 71 7.29 5.25 3.47
N HIS A 72 7.39 6.40 4.14
CA HIS A 72 8.13 7.55 3.64
C HIS A 72 9.65 7.28 3.51
N ALA A 73 10.23 6.56 4.47
CA ALA A 73 11.64 6.15 4.39
C ALA A 73 11.83 5.09 3.29
N GLN A 74 10.89 4.16 3.18
CA GLN A 74 10.86 3.13 2.15
C GLN A 74 10.82 3.74 0.75
N LEU A 75 9.91 4.68 0.46
CA LEU A 75 9.85 5.37 -0.84
C LEU A 75 11.11 6.20 -1.12
N THR A 76 11.70 6.79 -0.09
CA THR A 76 12.98 7.49 -0.22
C THR A 76 14.09 6.52 -0.64
N GLY A 77 14.12 5.32 -0.08
CA GLY A 77 15.06 4.27 -0.48
C GLY A 77 14.82 3.80 -1.92
N VAL A 78 13.57 3.66 -2.37
CA VAL A 78 13.24 3.35 -3.78
C VAL A 78 13.77 4.44 -4.71
N LEU A 79 13.60 5.72 -4.37
CA LEU A 79 14.15 6.82 -5.14
C LEU A 79 15.68 6.85 -5.10
N GLY A 80 16.29 6.52 -3.96
CA GLY A 80 17.74 6.37 -3.85
C GLY A 80 18.27 5.29 -4.80
N ALA A 81 17.60 4.14 -4.87
CA ALA A 81 17.91 3.09 -5.82
C ALA A 81 17.73 3.57 -7.27
N ALA A 82 16.65 4.31 -7.57
CA ALA A 82 16.41 4.87 -8.90
C ALA A 82 17.53 5.83 -9.33
N ILE A 83 17.99 6.69 -8.43
CA ILE A 83 19.11 7.62 -8.68
C ILE A 83 20.40 6.84 -8.95
N ALA A 84 20.75 5.90 -8.08
CA ALA A 84 21.99 5.13 -8.19
C ALA A 84 22.03 4.29 -9.47
N LEU A 85 20.93 3.62 -9.81
CA LEU A 85 20.83 2.78 -11.01
C LEU A 85 20.71 3.58 -12.31
N SER A 86 20.33 4.87 -12.22
CA SER A 86 20.28 5.80 -13.36
C SER A 86 21.64 6.38 -13.72
N ASP A 87 22.67 6.18 -12.90
CA ASP A 87 24.04 6.59 -13.25
C ASP A 87 24.44 5.96 -14.58
N PRO A 88 25.01 6.72 -15.54
CA PRO A 88 25.32 6.22 -16.88
C PRO A 88 26.25 5.00 -16.91
N GLU A 89 27.27 4.95 -16.02
CA GLU A 89 28.20 3.82 -15.95
C GLU A 89 27.53 2.59 -15.35
N VAL A 90 26.72 2.77 -14.30
CA VAL A 90 25.95 1.68 -13.69
C VAL A 90 24.96 1.13 -14.69
N LYS A 91 24.14 1.99 -15.28
CA LYS A 91 23.10 1.61 -16.24
C LYS A 91 23.64 0.85 -17.44
N ALA A 92 24.78 1.30 -18.01
CA ALA A 92 25.40 0.64 -19.17
C ALA A 92 25.89 -0.78 -18.88
N ASN A 93 26.08 -1.12 -17.61
CA ASN A 93 26.51 -2.44 -17.16
C ASN A 93 25.39 -3.30 -16.53
N LEU A 94 24.16 -2.80 -16.49
CA LEU A 94 23.03 -3.56 -15.96
C LEU A 94 22.51 -4.58 -16.98
N ASP A 95 22.43 -5.83 -16.55
CA ASP A 95 21.65 -6.87 -17.19
C ASP A 95 20.28 -6.94 -16.51
N GLY A 96 19.20 -6.67 -17.26
CA GLY A 96 17.85 -6.60 -16.75
C GLY A 96 17.31 -5.17 -16.63
N VAL A 97 16.05 -5.06 -16.33
CA VAL A 97 15.32 -3.78 -16.21
C VAL A 97 14.93 -3.54 -14.76
N PRO A 98 15.54 -2.56 -14.09
CA PRO A 98 15.03 -2.07 -12.82
C PRO A 98 13.65 -1.40 -13.02
N VAL A 99 12.71 -1.76 -12.17
CA VAL A 99 11.37 -1.20 -12.13
C VAL A 99 11.13 -0.59 -10.75
N PHE A 100 10.65 0.64 -10.70
CA PHE A 100 10.40 1.35 -9.45
C PHE A 100 8.90 1.47 -9.25
N MET A 101 8.41 0.98 -8.11
CA MET A 101 7.00 0.89 -7.83
C MET A 101 6.66 1.58 -6.51
N ALA A 102 5.63 2.42 -6.54
CA ALA A 102 4.98 2.97 -5.36
C ALA A 102 3.55 2.42 -5.28
N VAL A 103 3.30 1.59 -4.27
CA VAL A 103 2.05 0.84 -4.12
C VAL A 103 1.13 1.55 -3.12
N PRO A 104 -0.17 1.71 -3.41
CA PRO A 104 -1.12 2.31 -2.47
C PRO A 104 -1.59 1.33 -1.40
N ALA A 105 -2.17 1.87 -0.32
CA ALA A 105 -3.07 1.16 0.60
C ALA A 105 -2.53 -0.17 1.12
N GLU A 106 -1.31 -0.18 1.65
CA GLU A 106 -0.72 -1.36 2.29
C GLU A 106 -1.41 -1.67 3.62
N GLU A 107 -1.71 -0.62 4.38
CA GLU A 107 -2.32 -0.70 5.70
C GLU A 107 -3.82 -1.06 5.63
N CYS A 108 -4.25 -1.90 6.52
CA CYS A 108 -5.66 -2.32 6.60
C CYS A 108 -6.50 -1.30 7.41
N VAL A 109 -6.47 -0.03 6.98
CA VAL A 109 -7.21 1.09 7.60
C VAL A 109 -8.28 1.63 6.67
N ASP A 110 -9.14 2.52 7.16
CA ASP A 110 -10.24 3.17 6.41
C ASP A 110 -11.13 2.17 5.64
N LEU A 111 -11.53 1.09 6.32
CA LEU A 111 -12.28 -0.01 5.70
C LEU A 111 -13.59 0.44 5.06
N GLU A 112 -14.30 1.41 5.67
CA GLU A 112 -15.54 1.94 5.10
C GLU A 112 -15.30 2.69 3.78
N PHE A 113 -14.20 3.42 3.69
CA PHE A 113 -13.81 4.10 2.44
C PHE A 113 -13.45 3.07 1.36
N LYS A 114 -12.66 2.06 1.71
CA LYS A 114 -12.28 0.97 0.79
C LYS A 114 -13.50 0.17 0.33
N GLU A 115 -14.47 -0.07 1.24
CA GLU A 115 -15.73 -0.74 0.88
C GLU A 115 -16.54 0.08 -0.14
N ARG A 116 -16.62 1.41 0.02
CA ARG A 116 -17.26 2.27 -0.99
C ARG A 116 -16.57 2.18 -2.34
N LEU A 117 -15.24 2.24 -2.37
CA LEU A 117 -14.48 2.08 -3.63
C LEU A 117 -14.72 0.72 -4.30
N ALA A 118 -14.86 -0.35 -3.52
CA ALA A 118 -15.18 -1.67 -4.03
C ALA A 118 -16.61 -1.74 -4.57
N GLN A 119 -17.59 -1.13 -3.90
CA GLN A 119 -18.97 -1.03 -4.37
C GLN A 119 -19.09 -0.22 -5.66
N GLU A 120 -18.24 0.80 -5.84
CA GLU A 120 -18.12 1.61 -7.06
C GLU A 120 -17.34 0.88 -8.18
N GLY A 121 -16.84 -0.32 -7.92
CA GLY A 121 -16.06 -1.11 -8.89
C GLY A 121 -14.64 -0.58 -9.14
N LYS A 122 -14.16 0.38 -8.34
CA LYS A 122 -12.82 0.98 -8.50
C LYS A 122 -11.70 0.07 -8.03
N ILE A 123 -11.97 -0.73 -7.00
CA ILE A 123 -11.07 -1.75 -6.47
C ILE A 123 -11.83 -3.05 -6.20
N ARG A 124 -11.12 -4.16 -6.12
CA ARG A 124 -11.66 -5.44 -5.66
C ARG A 124 -11.04 -5.88 -4.33
N TYR A 125 -9.77 -5.62 -4.15
CA TYR A 125 -9.04 -5.94 -2.94
C TYR A 125 -8.68 -4.66 -2.18
N PHE A 126 -8.67 -4.72 -0.85
CA PHE A 126 -8.38 -3.56 -0.01
C PHE A 126 -6.89 -3.28 0.15
N GLY A 127 -6.04 -4.25 -0.18
CA GLY A 127 -4.59 -4.11 -0.20
C GLY A 127 -4.07 -3.80 -1.60
N GLY A 128 -3.27 -2.76 -1.74
CA GLY A 128 -2.76 -2.26 -3.02
C GLY A 128 -1.89 -3.26 -3.76
N LYS A 129 -1.09 -4.08 -3.06
CA LYS A 129 -0.31 -5.16 -3.70
C LYS A 129 -1.21 -6.18 -4.39
N CYS A 130 -2.33 -6.56 -3.74
CA CYS A 130 -3.34 -7.45 -4.32
C CYS A 130 -4.04 -6.81 -5.53
N GLU A 131 -4.31 -5.50 -5.48
CA GLU A 131 -4.85 -4.77 -6.62
C GLU A 131 -3.85 -4.68 -7.77
N PHE A 132 -2.55 -4.46 -7.50
CA PHE A 132 -1.51 -4.46 -8.53
C PHE A 132 -1.44 -5.81 -9.27
N ILE A 133 -1.53 -6.92 -8.54
CA ILE A 133 -1.63 -8.25 -9.14
C ILE A 133 -2.90 -8.37 -9.99
N ARG A 134 -4.06 -7.96 -9.44
CA ARG A 134 -5.35 -8.08 -10.13
C ARG A 134 -5.41 -7.30 -11.46
N ILE A 135 -4.80 -6.11 -11.48
CA ILE A 135 -4.82 -5.25 -12.70
C ILE A 135 -3.66 -5.56 -13.66
N GLY A 136 -2.86 -6.60 -13.38
CA GLY A 136 -1.74 -7.00 -14.23
C GLY A 136 -0.49 -6.13 -14.12
N ALA A 137 -0.42 -5.23 -13.12
CA ALA A 137 0.75 -4.36 -12.95
C ALA A 137 2.02 -5.11 -12.54
N MET A 138 1.89 -6.37 -12.12
CA MET A 138 2.98 -7.26 -11.72
C MET A 138 3.28 -8.36 -12.73
N ASP A 139 2.50 -8.50 -13.82
CA ASP A 139 2.58 -9.66 -14.72
C ASP A 139 3.90 -9.75 -15.48
N ASP A 140 4.59 -8.64 -15.64
CA ASP A 140 5.87 -8.52 -16.30
C ASP A 140 7.07 -8.45 -15.34
N ILE A 141 6.88 -8.71 -14.05
CA ILE A 141 7.90 -8.61 -13.02
C ILE A 141 8.38 -10.01 -12.60
N ASP A 142 9.68 -10.26 -12.72
CA ASP A 142 10.30 -11.54 -12.35
C ASP A 142 10.73 -11.58 -10.89
N LEU A 143 11.14 -10.44 -10.33
CA LEU A 143 11.65 -10.32 -8.97
C LEU A 143 11.17 -9.04 -8.31
N VAL A 144 10.82 -9.11 -7.03
CA VAL A 144 10.47 -7.94 -6.21
C VAL A 144 11.41 -7.85 -5.02
N VAL A 145 12.00 -6.67 -4.85
CA VAL A 145 12.78 -6.29 -3.67
C VAL A 145 12.00 -5.22 -2.91
N GLY A 146 11.68 -5.51 -1.66
CA GLY A 146 11.11 -4.55 -0.71
C GLY A 146 12.07 -4.36 0.47
N HIS A 147 11.96 -3.22 1.13
CA HIS A 147 12.63 -2.98 2.41
C HIS A 147 11.67 -2.26 3.35
N HIS A 148 11.89 -2.41 4.64
CA HIS A 148 11.07 -1.77 5.66
C HIS A 148 11.94 -1.41 6.87
N SER A 149 11.62 -0.30 7.53
CA SER A 149 12.24 0.05 8.81
C SER A 149 11.83 -0.95 9.88
N SER A 150 12.75 -1.24 10.81
CA SER A 150 12.51 -2.13 11.94
C SER A 150 13.07 -1.52 13.21
N THR A 151 12.55 -1.96 14.37
CA THR A 151 13.00 -1.55 15.70
C THR A 151 13.97 -2.56 16.36
N GLY A 152 14.52 -3.49 15.59
CA GLY A 152 15.49 -4.47 16.09
C GLY A 152 16.88 -3.89 16.35
N ASP A 153 17.69 -4.59 17.15
CA ASP A 153 19.07 -4.22 17.49
C ASP A 153 20.05 -4.58 16.35
N PHE A 154 19.77 -4.15 15.14
CA PHE A 154 20.62 -4.36 13.97
C PHE A 154 20.54 -3.14 13.02
N GLU A 155 21.63 -2.85 12.34
CA GLU A 155 21.68 -1.74 11.38
C GLU A 155 20.95 -2.06 10.07
N ALA A 156 21.15 -3.26 9.55
CA ALA A 156 20.47 -3.78 8.37
C ALA A 156 20.46 -5.31 8.40
N GLY A 157 19.42 -5.91 7.86
CA GLY A 157 19.29 -7.35 7.77
C GLY A 157 18.60 -7.76 6.47
N LEU A 158 19.02 -8.88 5.89
CA LEU A 158 18.28 -9.55 4.84
C LEU A 158 17.31 -10.53 5.50
N GLY A 159 16.03 -10.22 5.41
CA GLY A 159 14.97 -11.07 5.94
C GLY A 159 14.49 -12.08 4.91
N ASN A 160 14.48 -13.33 5.29
CA ASN A 160 13.65 -14.36 4.66
C ASN A 160 12.74 -14.95 5.75
N SER A 161 12.24 -14.10 6.60
CA SER A 161 11.36 -14.49 7.70
C SER A 161 9.95 -14.75 7.16
N PRO A 162 9.29 -15.81 7.64
CA PRO A 162 7.86 -15.97 7.39
C PRO A 162 7.10 -14.80 8.02
N SER A 163 6.17 -14.22 7.28
CA SER A 163 5.24 -13.24 7.82
C SER A 163 3.92 -13.89 8.17
N THR A 164 3.28 -13.39 9.22
CA THR A 164 1.90 -13.79 9.54
C THR A 164 0.95 -13.14 8.54
N GLY A 165 0.05 -13.94 7.98
CA GLY A 165 -1.08 -13.42 7.22
C GLY A 165 -2.24 -13.07 8.14
N PHE A 166 -3.20 -12.28 7.63
CA PHE A 166 -4.43 -11.96 8.34
C PHE A 166 -5.63 -11.97 7.39
N VAL A 167 -6.80 -12.14 7.98
CA VAL A 167 -8.08 -11.98 7.29
C VAL A 167 -8.89 -10.94 8.06
N SER A 168 -9.22 -9.84 7.39
CA SER A 168 -10.12 -8.83 7.94
C SER A 168 -11.57 -9.12 7.55
N LYS A 169 -12.49 -9.00 8.51
CA LYS A 169 -13.94 -9.18 8.29
C LYS A 169 -14.70 -8.07 8.99
N THR A 170 -15.65 -7.47 8.28
CA THR A 170 -16.64 -6.58 8.87
C THR A 170 -17.94 -7.32 9.05
N VAL A 171 -18.45 -7.42 10.28
CA VAL A 171 -19.72 -8.06 10.59
C VAL A 171 -20.70 -6.99 11.08
N ARG A 172 -21.86 -6.91 10.43
CA ARG A 172 -22.92 -5.96 10.80
C ARG A 172 -24.12 -6.73 11.37
N TYR A 173 -24.41 -6.49 12.65
CA TYR A 173 -25.60 -7.02 13.29
C TYR A 173 -26.74 -6.00 13.16
N LYS A 174 -27.85 -6.43 12.56
CA LYS A 174 -29.03 -5.58 12.35
C LYS A 174 -30.03 -5.80 13.48
N GLY A 175 -30.22 -4.79 14.31
CA GLY A 175 -31.24 -4.78 15.35
C GLY A 175 -32.56 -4.20 14.87
N LYS A 176 -33.58 -4.35 15.72
CA LYS A 176 -34.90 -3.72 15.56
C LYS A 176 -35.34 -3.12 16.89
N ALA A 177 -35.52 -1.82 16.91
CA ALA A 177 -36.05 -1.14 18.10
C ALA A 177 -37.47 -1.57 18.44
N SER A 178 -37.77 -1.69 19.74
CA SER A 178 -39.13 -1.85 20.23
C SER A 178 -39.26 -1.23 21.61
N HIS A 179 -40.50 -0.97 22.06
CA HIS A 179 -40.76 -0.43 23.38
C HIS A 179 -40.48 -1.51 24.45
N ALA A 180 -39.53 -1.22 25.35
CA ALA A 180 -39.01 -2.20 26.30
C ALA A 180 -40.09 -2.79 27.24
N ALA A 181 -41.09 -1.98 27.66
CA ALA A 181 -42.16 -2.44 28.54
C ALA A 181 -43.42 -2.91 27.77
N GLY A 182 -43.70 -2.27 26.61
CA GLY A 182 -44.98 -2.51 25.89
C GLY A 182 -44.92 -3.61 24.83
N ALA A 183 -43.75 -3.86 24.26
CA ALA A 183 -43.60 -4.84 23.18
C ALA A 183 -42.17 -5.39 23.08
N PRO A 184 -41.55 -5.87 24.17
CA PRO A 184 -40.16 -6.30 24.14
C PRO A 184 -39.92 -7.46 23.13
N GLN A 185 -40.91 -8.31 22.96
CA GLN A 185 -40.87 -9.46 22.02
C GLN A 185 -40.79 -9.05 20.54
N LYS A 186 -41.05 -7.79 20.20
CA LYS A 186 -40.95 -7.26 18.82
C LYS A 186 -39.57 -6.70 18.50
N GLY A 187 -38.70 -6.57 19.51
CA GLY A 187 -37.33 -6.12 19.36
C GLY A 187 -36.40 -7.19 18.87
N VAL A 188 -35.26 -6.76 18.29
CA VAL A 188 -34.11 -7.62 17.98
C VAL A 188 -32.88 -6.94 18.55
N ASP A 189 -32.24 -7.60 19.52
CA ASP A 189 -31.07 -7.06 20.20
C ASP A 189 -29.79 -7.41 19.41
N ALA A 190 -29.28 -6.42 18.67
CA ALA A 190 -28.05 -6.55 17.91
C ALA A 190 -26.80 -6.67 18.79
N LEU A 191 -26.81 -6.07 19.99
CA LEU A 191 -25.69 -6.14 20.93
C LEU A 191 -25.51 -7.56 21.47
N ASN A 192 -26.61 -8.21 21.88
CA ASN A 192 -26.58 -9.61 22.31
C ASN A 192 -26.10 -10.52 21.19
N ALA A 193 -26.57 -10.33 19.96
CA ALA A 193 -26.10 -11.08 18.81
C ALA A 193 -24.60 -10.88 18.55
N ALA A 194 -24.10 -9.64 18.68
CA ALA A 194 -22.67 -9.35 18.53
C ALA A 194 -21.84 -9.99 19.64
N ALA A 195 -22.28 -9.90 20.89
CA ALA A 195 -21.58 -10.52 22.03
C ALA A 195 -21.47 -12.04 21.88
N LEU A 196 -22.54 -12.72 21.46
CA LEU A 196 -22.53 -14.16 21.20
C LEU A 196 -21.67 -14.54 19.98
N GLY A 197 -21.62 -13.68 18.97
CA GLY A 197 -20.82 -13.92 17.76
C GLY A 197 -19.32 -13.70 17.94
N MET A 198 -18.88 -13.15 19.07
CA MET A 198 -17.46 -12.95 19.43
C MET A 198 -16.90 -14.09 20.28
N HIS A 199 -17.70 -15.05 20.69
CA HIS A 199 -17.31 -16.26 21.42
C HIS A 199 -17.34 -17.47 20.50
#